data_a7004c24e66e429c00bfed21e0733da6
#
_entry.id   a7004c24e66e429c00bfed21e0733da6
#
_cell.length_a   1.000
_cell.length_b   1.000
_cell.length_c   1.000
_cell.angle_alpha   90.00
_cell.angle_beta   90.00
_cell.angle_gamma   90.00
#
_symmetry.space_group_name_H-M   'P 1'
#
loop_
_entity.id
_entity.type
_entity.pdbx_description
1 polymer ?
#
loop_
_entity_poly.entity_id
_entity_poly.type
_entity_poly.pdbx_seq_one_letter_code
_entity_poly.pdbx_strand_id
1 'polypeptide(L)'
;MRHLLRTFCVVVLAVLLAPAAFPAERAFPFGQELLLDAQPMRPGKRMPILTIELNGDAKIDLWCRTVPARVELSESAIRIEPGPLPQELPEMQSAGQCTPERIYADEQMLAALAGVTSWRWEDSAVLLFGPTNMTFRAATN
;
A
#
# COMPACT_ATOMS: atom_id res chain seq x y z
N MET A 1 -36.91 12.43 74.18
CA MET A 1 -36.19 13.36 73.34
C MET A 1 -35.53 12.53 72.23
N ARG A 2 -36.01 12.69 71.03
CA ARG A 2 -35.74 11.76 69.92
C ARG A 2 -34.67 12.39 69.00
N HIS A 3 -33.50 11.79 68.93
CA HIS A 3 -32.47 12.12 67.97
C HIS A 3 -32.70 11.32 66.67
N LEU A 4 -33.17 12.00 65.64
CA LEU A 4 -33.29 11.49 64.28
C LEU A 4 -31.92 11.57 63.60
N LEU A 5 -31.29 10.41 63.48
CA LEU A 5 -30.06 10.24 62.71
C LEU A 5 -30.43 10.13 61.23
N ARG A 6 -30.17 11.19 60.47
CA ARG A 6 -30.32 11.18 59.02
C ARG A 6 -29.04 10.60 58.40
N THR A 7 -29.12 9.37 57.96
CA THR A 7 -28.08 8.71 57.17
C THR A 7 -28.11 9.23 55.76
N PHE A 8 -27.11 10.03 55.38
CA PHE A 8 -26.93 10.48 53.98
C PHE A 8 -26.21 9.37 53.23
N CYS A 9 -26.93 8.68 52.35
CA CYS A 9 -26.37 7.70 51.43
C CYS A 9 -25.75 8.42 50.25
N VAL A 10 -24.44 8.61 50.23
CA VAL A 10 -23.72 9.16 49.07
C VAL A 10 -23.50 8.05 48.08
N VAL A 11 -24.29 8.01 47.01
CA VAL A 11 -24.05 7.10 45.89
C VAL A 11 -22.94 7.71 45.02
N VAL A 12 -21.74 7.20 45.15
CA VAL A 12 -20.63 7.56 44.25
C VAL A 12 -20.83 6.78 42.94
N LEU A 13 -21.31 7.50 41.93
CA LEU A 13 -21.42 6.97 40.57
C LEU A 13 -20.03 6.94 39.93
N ALA A 14 -19.34 5.82 39.99
CA ALA A 14 -18.07 5.62 39.28
C ALA A 14 -18.35 5.46 37.80
N VAL A 15 -18.18 6.54 37.04
CA VAL A 15 -18.20 6.52 35.56
C VAL A 15 -16.92 5.82 35.11
N LEU A 16 -17.01 4.55 34.71
CA LEU A 16 -15.95 3.80 34.05
C LEU A 16 -15.75 4.40 32.64
N LEU A 17 -14.80 5.31 32.51
CA LEU A 17 -14.26 5.72 31.21
C LEU A 17 -13.50 4.54 30.64
N ALA A 18 -14.16 3.71 29.82
CA ALA A 18 -13.47 2.74 28.99
C ALA A 18 -12.59 3.50 28.00
N PRO A 19 -11.28 3.22 27.90
CA PRO A 19 -10.47 3.82 26.85
C PRO A 19 -11.01 3.36 25.51
N ALA A 20 -11.36 4.29 24.65
CA ALA A 20 -11.69 4.00 23.26
C ALA A 20 -10.42 3.36 22.64
N ALA A 21 -10.48 2.05 22.38
CA ALA A 21 -9.46 1.37 21.63
C ALA A 21 -9.53 1.89 20.19
N PHE A 22 -8.65 2.81 19.84
CA PHE A 22 -8.43 3.15 18.44
C PHE A 22 -7.98 1.89 17.73
N PRO A 23 -8.55 1.55 16.56
CA PRO A 23 -8.06 0.41 15.78
C PRO A 23 -6.58 0.66 15.51
N ALA A 24 -5.73 -0.30 15.87
CA ALA A 24 -4.31 -0.22 15.59
C ALA A 24 -4.13 -0.04 14.07
N GLU A 25 -3.48 1.04 13.66
CA GLU A 25 -3.20 1.32 12.27
C GLU A 25 -2.37 0.14 11.73
N ARG A 26 -2.86 -0.50 10.66
CA ARG A 26 -2.20 -1.68 10.10
C ARG A 26 -0.86 -1.26 9.50
N ALA A 27 0.23 -1.91 9.92
CA ALA A 27 1.55 -1.68 9.38
C ALA A 27 1.61 -1.98 7.87
N PHE A 28 2.53 -1.34 7.17
CA PHE A 28 2.77 -1.61 5.75
C PHE A 28 3.20 -3.08 5.54
N PRO A 29 2.73 -3.76 4.48
CA PRO A 29 3.01 -5.19 4.25
C PRO A 29 4.39 -5.40 3.59
N PHE A 30 5.45 -5.17 4.34
CA PHE A 30 6.81 -5.41 3.86
C PHE A 30 7.05 -6.87 3.46
N GLY A 31 7.87 -7.09 2.42
CA GLY A 31 8.24 -8.40 1.93
C GLY A 31 7.11 -9.15 1.22
N GLN A 32 5.93 -8.54 1.09
CA GLN A 32 4.79 -9.14 0.39
C GLN A 32 4.70 -8.60 -1.05
N GLU A 33 4.29 -9.46 -1.96
CA GLU A 33 3.96 -9.05 -3.32
C GLU A 33 2.62 -8.30 -3.33
N LEU A 34 2.65 -7.07 -3.78
CA LEU A 34 1.48 -6.20 -3.93
C LEU A 34 1.12 -6.12 -5.40
N LEU A 35 0.02 -6.75 -5.77
CA LEU A 35 -0.48 -6.81 -7.14
C LEU A 35 -1.34 -5.56 -7.44
N LEU A 36 -1.05 -4.89 -8.55
CA LEU A 36 -1.87 -3.76 -9.00
C LEU A 36 -3.30 -4.19 -9.29
N ASP A 37 -4.26 -3.52 -8.67
CA ASP A 37 -5.69 -3.75 -8.90
C ASP A 37 -6.18 -2.91 -10.10
N ALA A 38 -5.99 -3.45 -11.29
CA ALA A 38 -6.37 -2.83 -12.55
C ALA A 38 -6.85 -3.89 -13.55
N GLN A 39 -7.39 -3.43 -14.67
CA GLN A 39 -7.77 -4.31 -15.76
C GLN A 39 -6.52 -4.90 -16.44
N PRO A 40 -6.47 -6.24 -16.66
CA PRO A 40 -5.39 -6.86 -17.39
C PRO A 40 -5.26 -6.31 -18.81
N MET A 41 -4.04 -6.01 -19.24
CA MET A 41 -3.75 -5.60 -20.62
C MET A 41 -3.46 -6.82 -21.49
N ARG A 42 -4.10 -6.93 -22.62
CA ARG A 42 -3.84 -8.01 -23.60
C ARG A 42 -2.46 -7.83 -24.28
N PRO A 43 -1.77 -8.91 -24.72
CA PRO A 43 -2.11 -10.32 -24.50
C PRO A 43 -1.75 -10.78 -23.08
N GLY A 44 -2.46 -11.80 -22.57
CA GLY A 44 -2.18 -12.40 -21.26
C GLY A 44 -2.80 -11.63 -20.09
N LYS A 45 -2.44 -12.06 -18.88
CA LYS A 45 -3.05 -11.58 -17.62
C LYS A 45 -2.00 -11.01 -16.64
N ARG A 46 -0.77 -10.76 -17.11
CA ARG A 46 0.29 -10.23 -16.24
C ARG A 46 -0.11 -8.85 -15.72
N MET A 47 0.02 -8.68 -14.41
CA MET A 47 -0.20 -7.41 -13.72
C MET A 47 1.10 -6.96 -13.07
N PRO A 48 1.33 -5.66 -12.92
CA PRO A 48 2.45 -5.15 -12.15
C PRO A 48 2.41 -5.59 -10.69
N ILE A 49 3.61 -5.85 -10.15
CA ILE A 49 3.82 -6.23 -8.76
C ILE A 49 4.82 -5.25 -8.15
N LEU A 50 4.49 -4.74 -6.97
CA LEU A 50 5.38 -3.94 -6.14
C LEU A 50 5.74 -4.75 -4.89
N THR A 51 7.03 -4.94 -4.63
CA THR A 51 7.53 -5.54 -3.40
C THR A 51 8.45 -4.55 -2.72
N ILE A 52 8.22 -4.27 -1.43
CA ILE A 52 9.05 -3.35 -0.64
C ILE A 52 9.57 -4.11 0.58
N GLU A 53 10.88 -4.13 0.74
CA GLU A 53 11.54 -4.75 1.88
C GLU A 53 11.66 -3.79 3.07
N LEU A 54 11.85 -4.34 4.26
CA LEU A 54 12.01 -3.56 5.50
C LEU A 54 13.15 -2.53 5.45
N ASN A 55 14.21 -2.83 4.69
CA ASN A 55 15.37 -1.94 4.53
C ASN A 55 15.14 -0.81 3.50
N GLY A 56 13.96 -0.74 2.89
CA GLY A 56 13.60 0.24 1.87
C GLY A 56 14.02 -0.13 0.45
N ASP A 57 14.66 -1.30 0.23
CA ASP A 57 14.84 -1.81 -1.11
C ASP A 57 13.49 -2.24 -1.68
N ALA A 58 13.28 -2.02 -2.95
CA ALA A 58 12.06 -2.40 -3.61
C ALA A 58 12.29 -2.94 -5.02
N LYS A 59 11.36 -3.75 -5.47
CA LYS A 59 11.29 -4.29 -6.82
C LYS A 59 9.94 -3.96 -7.42
N ILE A 60 9.97 -3.44 -8.64
CA ILE A 60 8.79 -3.12 -9.43
C ILE A 60 8.80 -4.02 -10.66
N ASP A 61 7.97 -5.06 -10.65
CA ASP A 61 7.73 -5.90 -11.81
C ASP A 61 6.60 -5.28 -12.62
N LEU A 62 6.93 -4.72 -13.77
CA LEU A 62 5.97 -4.07 -14.68
C LEU A 62 5.38 -5.09 -15.66
N TRP A 63 4.62 -4.62 -16.64
CA TRP A 63 4.07 -5.50 -17.69
C TRP A 63 5.16 -6.15 -18.55
N CYS A 64 6.26 -5.41 -18.80
CA CYS A 64 7.34 -5.87 -19.68
C CYS A 64 8.71 -5.90 -19.00
N ARG A 65 8.96 -5.04 -18.03
CA ARG A 65 10.29 -4.82 -17.45
C ARG A 65 10.22 -4.88 -15.94
N THR A 66 11.38 -5.16 -15.33
CA THR A 66 11.56 -5.12 -13.89
C THR A 66 12.54 -4.01 -13.54
N VAL A 67 12.21 -3.22 -12.54
CA VAL A 67 13.00 -2.06 -12.12
C VAL A 67 13.23 -2.14 -10.61
N PRO A 68 14.49 -1.99 -10.14
CA PRO A 68 14.76 -1.77 -8.72
C PRO A 68 14.30 -0.39 -8.32
N ALA A 69 13.97 -0.21 -7.03
CA ALA A 69 13.59 1.08 -6.48
C ALA A 69 14.12 1.23 -5.05
N ARG A 70 14.16 2.46 -4.56
CA ARG A 70 14.32 2.78 -3.14
C ARG A 70 13.02 3.39 -2.62
N VAL A 71 12.66 3.00 -1.41
CA VAL A 71 11.43 3.49 -0.77
C VAL A 71 11.75 4.02 0.61
N GLU A 72 11.31 5.24 0.87
CA GLU A 72 11.24 5.82 2.21
C GLU A 72 9.78 5.80 2.64
N LEU A 73 9.51 5.24 3.80
CA LEU A 73 8.16 5.05 4.30
C LEU A 73 8.07 5.45 5.77
N SER A 74 7.05 6.21 6.09
CA SER A 74 6.66 6.55 7.46
C SER A 74 5.19 6.17 7.68
N GLU A 75 4.59 6.57 8.81
CA GLU A 75 3.22 6.17 9.17
C GLU A 75 2.19 6.32 8.05
N SER A 76 2.21 7.46 7.36
CA SER A 76 1.28 7.74 6.24
C SER A 76 1.96 8.25 4.98
N ALA A 77 3.24 8.64 5.06
CA ALA A 77 3.99 9.14 3.93
C ALA A 77 4.78 8.00 3.27
N ILE A 78 4.90 8.07 1.96
CA ILE A 78 5.73 7.16 1.18
C ILE A 78 6.39 7.95 0.04
N ARG A 79 7.65 7.65 -0.22
CA ARG A 79 8.40 8.15 -1.35
C ARG A 79 9.04 6.98 -2.06
N ILE A 80 8.77 6.85 -3.33
CA ILE A 80 9.31 5.79 -4.19
C ILE A 80 10.24 6.44 -5.21
N GLU A 81 11.48 5.98 -5.26
CA GLU A 81 12.48 6.39 -6.24
C GLU A 81 12.81 5.21 -7.16
N PRO A 82 12.10 5.06 -8.28
CA PRO A 82 12.40 4.02 -9.25
C PRO A 82 13.77 4.23 -9.89
N GLY A 83 14.49 3.13 -10.11
CA GLY A 83 15.67 3.13 -10.96
C GLY A 83 15.31 3.32 -12.44
N PRO A 84 16.31 3.38 -13.32
CA PRO A 84 16.09 3.55 -14.75
C PRO A 84 15.42 2.33 -15.36
N LEU A 85 14.53 2.56 -16.33
CA LEU A 85 13.97 1.48 -17.15
C LEU A 85 15.05 0.84 -18.02
N PRO A 86 15.17 -0.50 -17.98
CA PRO A 86 16.01 -1.22 -18.94
C PRO A 86 15.57 -0.93 -20.38
N GLN A 87 16.51 -0.64 -21.26
CA GLN A 87 16.22 -0.40 -22.68
C GLN A 87 15.91 -1.72 -23.41
N GLU A 88 16.55 -2.79 -22.99
CA GLU A 88 16.35 -4.13 -23.55
C GLU A 88 15.21 -4.84 -22.83
N LEU A 89 14.37 -5.51 -23.62
CA LEU A 89 13.31 -6.37 -23.11
C LEU A 89 13.88 -7.77 -22.86
N PRO A 90 13.52 -8.45 -21.76
CA PRO A 90 13.85 -9.85 -21.56
C PRO A 90 13.38 -10.70 -22.76
N GLU A 91 14.21 -11.65 -23.22
CA GLU A 91 13.92 -12.48 -24.40
C GLU A 91 12.54 -13.16 -24.35
N MET A 92 12.15 -13.67 -23.18
CA MET A 92 10.83 -14.30 -22.98
C MET A 92 9.67 -13.31 -23.13
N GLN A 93 9.90 -12.02 -22.99
CA GLN A 93 8.88 -10.98 -23.09
C GLN A 93 8.87 -10.31 -24.47
N SER A 94 9.98 -10.42 -25.22
CA SER A 94 10.07 -9.89 -26.58
C SER A 94 9.26 -10.71 -27.60
N ALA A 95 8.92 -11.97 -27.28
CA ALA A 95 8.18 -12.87 -28.18
C ALA A 95 6.66 -12.55 -28.24
N GLY A 96 6.29 -11.31 -28.56
CA GLY A 96 4.91 -10.88 -28.81
C GLY A 96 4.07 -10.56 -27.57
N GLN A 97 4.64 -10.61 -26.37
CA GLN A 97 3.95 -10.27 -25.12
C GLN A 97 4.10 -8.79 -24.71
N CYS A 98 5.15 -8.13 -25.17
CA CYS A 98 5.40 -6.71 -24.92
C CYS A 98 4.94 -5.87 -26.10
N THR A 99 3.67 -5.56 -26.14
CA THR A 99 3.08 -4.64 -27.13
C THR A 99 3.52 -3.21 -26.86
N PRO A 100 3.47 -2.30 -27.86
CA PRO A 100 3.76 -0.89 -27.66
C PRO A 100 2.95 -0.27 -26.51
N GLU A 101 1.69 -0.67 -26.33
CA GLU A 101 0.82 -0.20 -25.24
C GLU A 101 1.36 -0.61 -23.87
N ARG A 102 1.86 -1.84 -23.72
CA ARG A 102 2.45 -2.32 -22.47
C ARG A 102 3.78 -1.66 -22.16
N ILE A 103 4.61 -1.42 -23.17
CA ILE A 103 5.88 -0.71 -23.03
C ILE A 103 5.64 0.72 -22.56
N TYR A 104 4.64 1.39 -23.17
CA TYR A 104 4.23 2.72 -22.74
C TYR A 104 3.63 2.70 -21.31
N ALA A 105 2.82 1.70 -20.99
CA ALA A 105 2.24 1.55 -19.67
C ALA A 105 3.30 1.36 -18.58
N ASP A 106 4.43 0.68 -18.85
CA ASP A 106 5.57 0.59 -17.94
C ASP A 106 6.09 1.98 -17.56
N GLU A 107 6.25 2.87 -18.55
CA GLU A 107 6.75 4.24 -18.34
C GLU A 107 5.75 5.06 -17.51
N GLN A 108 4.46 4.95 -17.84
CA GLN A 108 3.40 5.65 -17.10
C GLN A 108 3.30 5.16 -15.65
N MET A 109 3.43 3.87 -15.44
CA MET A 109 3.40 3.28 -14.10
C MET A 109 4.58 3.75 -13.23
N LEU A 110 5.79 3.80 -13.79
CA LEU A 110 6.95 4.32 -13.06
C LEU A 110 6.81 5.80 -12.73
N ALA A 111 6.32 6.60 -13.66
CA ALA A 111 6.04 8.02 -13.41
C ALA A 111 5.00 8.19 -12.30
N ALA A 112 3.94 7.38 -12.31
CA ALA A 112 2.90 7.40 -11.28
C ALA A 112 3.47 7.01 -9.91
N LEU A 113 4.28 5.94 -9.83
CA LEU A 113 4.93 5.51 -8.59
C LEU A 113 5.91 6.56 -8.05
N ALA A 114 6.69 7.20 -8.92
CA ALA A 114 7.59 8.29 -8.52
C ALA A 114 6.85 9.53 -7.98
N GLY A 115 5.58 9.70 -8.34
CA GLY A 115 4.75 10.82 -7.90
C GLY A 115 3.95 10.57 -6.63
N VAL A 116 3.95 9.35 -6.04
CA VAL A 116 3.21 9.07 -4.81
C VAL A 116 3.85 9.79 -3.63
N THR A 117 3.00 10.23 -2.69
CA THR A 117 3.42 10.96 -1.49
C THR A 117 2.86 10.39 -0.20
N SER A 118 1.77 9.64 -0.28
CA SER A 118 1.14 9.03 0.88
C SER A 118 0.53 7.68 0.57
N TRP A 119 0.24 6.92 1.63
CA TRP A 119 -0.37 5.61 1.54
C TRP A 119 -1.33 5.38 2.69
N ARG A 120 -2.23 4.43 2.51
CA ARG A 120 -3.06 3.88 3.60
C ARG A 120 -3.58 2.49 3.27
N TRP A 121 -4.00 1.78 4.30
CA TRP A 121 -4.87 0.62 4.12
C TRP A 121 -6.31 1.06 3.88
N GLU A 122 -6.98 0.37 2.97
CA GLU A 122 -8.42 0.42 2.79
C GLU A 122 -8.91 -1.01 2.59
N ASP A 123 -9.68 -1.53 3.55
CA ASP A 123 -10.06 -2.94 3.61
C ASP A 123 -8.85 -3.89 3.54
N SER A 124 -8.69 -4.61 2.44
CA SER A 124 -7.59 -5.54 2.17
C SER A 124 -6.58 -5.02 1.14
N ALA A 125 -6.67 -3.74 0.78
CA ALA A 125 -5.83 -3.12 -0.23
C ALA A 125 -4.94 -2.02 0.35
N VAL A 126 -3.77 -1.84 -0.25
CA VAL A 126 -2.90 -0.68 -0.03
C VAL A 126 -3.19 0.35 -1.10
N LEU A 127 -3.60 1.54 -0.70
CA LEU A 127 -3.79 2.67 -1.59
C LEU A 127 -2.57 3.58 -1.55
N LEU A 128 -2.06 3.91 -2.72
CA LEU A 128 -1.00 4.90 -2.91
C LEU A 128 -1.61 6.16 -3.53
N PHE A 129 -1.32 7.30 -2.94
CA PHE A 129 -1.86 8.60 -3.34
C PHE A 129 -0.78 9.48 -3.94
N GLY A 130 -1.09 10.07 -5.07
CA GLY A 130 -0.25 11.00 -5.81
C GLY A 130 -1.06 11.68 -6.91
N PRO A 131 -0.42 12.22 -7.96
CA PRO A 131 -1.13 12.71 -9.14
C PRO A 131 -2.01 11.64 -9.80
N THR A 132 -1.57 10.38 -9.71
CA THR A 132 -2.36 9.21 -10.08
C THR A 132 -2.45 8.30 -8.85
N ASN A 133 -3.67 8.02 -8.40
CA ASN A 133 -3.89 7.09 -7.30
C ASN A 133 -3.84 5.64 -7.80
N MET A 134 -3.26 4.78 -7.00
CA MET A 134 -3.12 3.36 -7.33
C MET A 134 -3.56 2.49 -6.17
N THR A 135 -4.20 1.39 -6.49
CA THR A 135 -4.64 0.39 -5.51
C THR A 135 -3.89 -0.90 -5.74
N PHE A 136 -3.36 -1.47 -4.67
CA PHE A 136 -2.65 -2.74 -4.68
C PHE A 136 -3.28 -3.72 -3.71
N ARG A 137 -3.35 -4.98 -4.09
CA ARG A 137 -3.79 -6.09 -3.23
C ARG A 137 -2.61 -6.99 -2.90
N ALA A 138 -2.50 -7.42 -1.65
CA ALA A 138 -1.54 -8.45 -1.30
C ALA A 138 -1.86 -9.73 -2.09
N ALA A 139 -0.86 -10.32 -2.72
CA ALA A 139 -1.02 -11.63 -3.36
C ALA A 139 -1.37 -12.65 -2.27
N THR A 140 -2.54 -13.29 -2.39
CA THR A 140 -2.93 -14.40 -1.52
C THR A 140 -2.28 -15.66 -2.04
N ASN A 141 -1.40 -16.26 -1.24
CA ASN A 141 -0.89 -17.60 -1.48
C ASN A 141 -1.98 -18.65 -1.28
#